data_e442644ba4b3399693af4f6572312503
#
_entry.id   e442644ba4b3399693af4f6572312503
#
_cell.length_a   1.000
_cell.length_b   1.000
_cell.length_c   1.000
_cell.angle_alpha   90.00
_cell.angle_beta   90.00
_cell.angle_gamma   90.00
#
_symmetry.space_group_name_H-M   'P 1'
#
loop_
_entity.id
_entity.type
_entity.pdbx_description
1 polymer ?
#
loop_
_entity_poly.entity_id
_entity_poly.type
_entity_poly.pdbx_seq_one_letter_code
_entity_poly.pdbx_strand_id
1 'polypeptide(L)'
;MSTVNETLIEMGELAERTLQIALDSYFKNDGSRKKVLELSEELRVLADEISDIAVELVARYQPVAKDLRLIRASMEIAYIFWRFSRYSYDIIDTIEILNPVLNGDCDKTPVMEISYIVRNVMDLSLLSLRNKDETIVEKLYEMDSTVDALYRKYLRDTINTEDRDIWSIHSRCYISNILILKYLERISDHACYLGDCVSYLVTGRSSPRR
;
A
#
# COMPACT_ATOMS: atom_id res chain seq x y z
N MET A 1 -0.75 25.88 1.21
CA MET A 1 -1.60 24.84 0.53
C MET A 1 -0.93 24.20 -0.69
N SER A 2 -0.20 24.94 -1.55
CA SER A 2 0.64 24.35 -2.62
C SER A 2 1.65 23.35 -2.04
N THR A 3 2.41 23.76 -1.03
CA THR A 3 3.43 22.98 -0.37
C THR A 3 2.92 21.64 0.19
N VAL A 4 1.75 21.62 0.86
CA VAL A 4 1.16 20.37 1.40
C VAL A 4 0.85 19.39 0.26
N ASN A 5 0.31 19.87 -0.85
CA ASN A 5 -0.02 19.03 -1.99
C ASN A 5 1.24 18.45 -2.66
N GLU A 6 2.31 19.23 -2.76
CA GLU A 6 3.62 18.79 -3.27
C GLU A 6 4.22 17.73 -2.37
N THR A 7 4.21 17.96 -1.05
CA THR A 7 4.69 16.97 -0.06
C THR A 7 3.91 15.65 -0.14
N LEU A 8 2.58 15.69 -0.30
CA LEU A 8 1.78 14.47 -0.44
C LEU A 8 2.14 13.67 -1.70
N ILE A 9 2.44 14.35 -2.81
CA ILE A 9 2.87 13.67 -4.05
C ILE A 9 4.25 13.03 -3.86
N GLU A 10 5.18 13.74 -3.24
CA GLU A 10 6.51 13.21 -2.89
C GLU A 10 6.42 11.99 -1.95
N MET A 11 5.53 12.03 -0.96
CA MET A 11 5.25 10.89 -0.09
C MET A 11 4.72 9.68 -0.86
N GLY A 12 3.85 9.89 -1.85
CA GLY A 12 3.34 8.83 -2.72
C GLY A 12 4.46 8.16 -3.52
N GLU A 13 5.31 8.94 -4.18
CA GLU A 13 6.47 8.44 -4.93
C GLU A 13 7.45 7.67 -4.02
N LEU A 14 7.66 8.17 -2.80
CA LEU A 14 8.51 7.51 -1.81
C LEU A 14 7.92 6.18 -1.36
N ALA A 15 6.60 6.10 -1.19
CA ALA A 15 5.90 4.87 -0.83
C ALA A 15 5.97 3.82 -1.96
N GLU A 16 5.79 4.22 -3.23
CA GLU A 16 5.98 3.35 -4.41
C GLU A 16 7.40 2.79 -4.47
N ARG A 17 8.40 3.65 -4.27
CA ARG A 17 9.81 3.24 -4.22
C ARG A 17 10.08 2.26 -3.09
N THR A 18 9.45 2.45 -1.93
CA THR A 18 9.62 1.56 -0.77
C THR A 18 9.07 0.15 -1.08
N LEU A 19 7.90 0.07 -1.70
CA LEU A 19 7.33 -1.21 -2.15
C LEU A 19 8.22 -1.88 -3.21
N GLN A 20 8.74 -1.12 -4.17
CA GLN A 20 9.63 -1.67 -5.20
C GLN A 20 10.86 -2.33 -4.59
N ILE A 21 11.52 -1.70 -3.60
CA ILE A 21 12.70 -2.27 -2.92
C ILE A 21 12.33 -3.56 -2.19
N ALA A 22 11.17 -3.58 -1.51
CA ALA A 22 10.70 -4.77 -0.81
C ALA A 22 10.43 -5.94 -1.77
N LEU A 23 9.80 -5.68 -2.92
CA LEU A 23 9.55 -6.68 -3.95
C LEU A 23 10.84 -7.15 -4.66
N ASP A 24 11.79 -6.26 -4.90
CA ASP A 24 13.09 -6.63 -5.47
C ASP A 24 13.85 -7.57 -4.53
N SER A 25 13.72 -7.41 -3.22
CA SER A 25 14.25 -8.39 -2.25
C SER A 25 13.67 -9.78 -2.46
N TYR A 26 12.36 -9.88 -2.70
CA TYR A 26 11.69 -11.16 -2.92
C TYR A 26 12.06 -11.81 -4.28
N PHE A 27 12.02 -11.02 -5.36
CA PHE A 27 12.21 -11.56 -6.71
C PHE A 27 13.68 -11.73 -7.11
N LYS A 28 14.53 -10.77 -6.75
CA LYS A 28 15.91 -10.65 -7.22
C LYS A 28 16.94 -10.92 -6.12
N ASN A 29 16.51 -11.07 -4.88
CA ASN A 29 17.38 -11.12 -3.71
C ASN A 29 18.29 -9.86 -3.59
N ASP A 30 17.78 -8.73 -4.07
CA ASP A 30 18.44 -7.43 -4.13
C ASP A 30 17.58 -6.37 -3.43
N GLY A 31 17.54 -6.45 -2.12
CA GLY A 31 16.79 -5.53 -1.30
C GLY A 31 17.49 -5.29 0.02
N SER A 32 17.23 -4.15 0.62
CA SER A 32 17.78 -3.78 1.90
C SER A 32 16.66 -3.50 2.89
N ARG A 33 16.48 -4.39 3.87
CA ARG A 33 15.55 -4.19 4.99
C ARG A 33 15.81 -2.87 5.71
N LYS A 34 17.11 -2.57 5.93
CA LYS A 34 17.51 -1.30 6.55
C LYS A 34 17.00 -0.10 5.75
N LYS A 35 17.14 -0.15 4.41
CA LYS A 35 16.68 0.94 3.55
C LYS A 35 15.16 1.09 3.55
N VAL A 36 14.42 -0.02 3.52
CA VAL A 36 12.94 0.01 3.61
C VAL A 36 12.49 0.55 4.96
N LEU A 37 13.17 0.18 6.06
CA LEU A 37 12.89 0.73 7.39
C LEU A 37 13.12 2.25 7.44
N GLU A 38 14.28 2.73 6.94
CA GLU A 38 14.60 4.16 6.89
C GLU A 38 13.53 4.96 6.13
N LEU A 39 13.12 4.47 4.96
CA LEU A 39 12.08 5.11 4.14
C LEU A 39 10.70 5.08 4.83
N SER A 40 10.37 4.00 5.51
CA SER A 40 9.11 3.89 6.27
C SER A 40 9.08 4.86 7.46
N GLU A 41 10.21 5.04 8.16
CA GLU A 41 10.31 6.02 9.24
C GLU A 41 10.27 7.46 8.71
N GLU A 42 10.90 7.74 7.57
CA GLU A 42 10.82 9.04 6.89
C GLU A 42 9.35 9.38 6.56
N LEU A 43 8.61 8.44 5.96
CA LEU A 43 7.19 8.62 5.66
C LEU A 43 6.32 8.80 6.92
N ARG A 44 6.67 8.15 8.03
CA ARG A 44 6.01 8.36 9.31
C ARG A 44 6.20 9.79 9.81
N VAL A 45 7.44 10.29 9.78
CA VAL A 45 7.75 11.66 10.20
C VAL A 45 6.99 12.68 9.33
N LEU A 46 6.99 12.51 8.02
CA LEU A 46 6.25 13.39 7.10
C LEU A 46 4.73 13.36 7.38
N ALA A 47 4.17 12.20 7.72
CA ALA A 47 2.75 12.11 8.07
C ALA A 47 2.42 12.83 9.39
N ASP A 48 3.30 12.74 10.38
CA ASP A 48 3.18 13.48 11.65
C ASP A 48 3.28 15.00 11.38
N GLU A 49 4.26 15.45 10.58
CA GLU A 49 4.43 16.87 10.21
C GLU A 49 3.19 17.44 9.50
N ILE A 50 2.61 16.70 8.56
CA ILE A 50 1.37 17.10 7.88
C ILE A 50 0.23 17.23 8.88
N SER A 51 0.14 16.30 9.85
CA SER A 51 -0.88 16.35 10.89
C SER A 51 -0.72 17.57 11.80
N ASP A 52 0.51 17.90 12.20
CA ASP A 52 0.82 19.07 13.01
C ASP A 52 0.49 20.38 12.27
N ILE A 53 0.90 20.49 11.00
CA ILE A 53 0.54 21.63 10.13
C ILE A 53 -0.98 21.75 10.00
N ALA A 54 -1.69 20.65 9.82
CA ALA A 54 -3.14 20.62 9.71
C ALA A 54 -3.82 21.18 10.97
N VAL A 55 -3.38 20.75 12.15
CA VAL A 55 -3.90 21.23 13.45
C VAL A 55 -3.60 22.71 13.63
N GLU A 56 -2.38 23.16 13.31
CA GLU A 56 -1.99 24.56 13.37
C GLU A 56 -2.85 25.45 12.46
N LEU A 57 -3.09 25.00 11.22
CA LEU A 57 -3.93 25.74 10.26
C LEU A 57 -5.37 25.88 10.78
N VAL A 58 -5.94 24.83 11.36
CA VAL A 58 -7.29 24.88 11.95
C VAL A 58 -7.35 25.86 13.12
N ALA A 59 -6.35 25.77 14.01
CA ALA A 59 -6.31 26.63 15.21
C ALA A 59 -6.14 28.12 14.89
N ARG A 60 -5.28 28.45 13.90
CA ARG A 60 -4.93 29.84 13.58
C ARG A 60 -5.93 30.53 12.64
N TYR A 61 -6.44 29.79 11.64
CA TYR A 61 -7.18 30.39 10.52
C TYR A 61 -8.66 30.04 10.48
N GLN A 62 -9.11 29.08 11.30
CA GLN A 62 -10.51 28.61 11.36
C GLN A 62 -11.10 28.35 9.95
N PRO A 63 -10.42 27.52 9.13
CA PRO A 63 -10.78 27.29 7.74
C PRO A 63 -12.18 26.70 7.63
N VAL A 64 -12.88 27.02 6.54
CA VAL A 64 -14.25 26.56 6.28
C VAL A 64 -14.35 25.86 4.94
N ALA A 65 -15.39 25.05 4.79
CA ALA A 65 -15.77 24.40 3.54
C ALA A 65 -14.59 23.70 2.83
N LYS A 66 -14.13 24.22 1.69
CA LYS A 66 -13.10 23.59 0.85
C LYS A 66 -11.75 23.44 1.58
N ASP A 67 -11.35 24.45 2.33
CA ASP A 67 -10.05 24.44 3.03
C ASP A 67 -10.03 23.40 4.15
N LEU A 68 -11.13 23.29 4.89
CA LEU A 68 -11.26 22.28 5.94
C LEU A 68 -11.26 20.85 5.35
N ARG A 69 -11.92 20.65 4.19
CA ARG A 69 -11.87 19.36 3.49
C ARG A 69 -10.47 19.00 3.05
N LEU A 70 -9.72 19.96 2.48
CA LEU A 70 -8.35 19.74 2.06
C LEU A 70 -7.46 19.35 3.26
N ILE A 71 -7.55 20.09 4.37
CA ILE A 71 -6.78 19.81 5.58
C ILE A 71 -7.08 18.39 6.10
N ARG A 72 -8.35 18.03 6.22
CA ARG A 72 -8.75 16.70 6.66
C ARG A 72 -8.23 15.60 5.72
N ALA A 73 -8.45 15.74 4.42
CA ALA A 73 -8.02 14.74 3.45
C ALA A 73 -6.49 14.63 3.40
N SER A 74 -5.74 15.71 3.58
CA SER A 74 -4.28 15.67 3.62
C SER A 74 -3.74 14.82 4.75
N MET A 75 -4.35 14.86 5.94
CA MET A 75 -3.97 14.00 7.06
C MET A 75 -4.24 12.51 6.76
N GLU A 76 -5.42 12.20 6.19
CA GLU A 76 -5.79 10.83 5.83
C GLU A 76 -4.87 10.28 4.72
N ILE A 77 -4.56 11.08 3.69
CA ILE A 77 -3.67 10.72 2.58
C ILE A 77 -2.23 10.48 3.06
N ALA A 78 -1.69 11.36 3.89
CA ALA A 78 -0.36 11.19 4.48
C ALA A 78 -0.26 9.89 5.30
N TYR A 79 -1.28 9.59 6.10
CA TYR A 79 -1.38 8.33 6.83
C TYR A 79 -1.41 7.11 5.88
N ILE A 80 -2.13 7.17 4.76
CA ILE A 80 -2.19 6.09 3.77
C ILE A 80 -0.81 5.82 3.18
N PHE A 81 -0.05 6.85 2.80
CA PHE A 81 1.30 6.68 2.25
C PHE A 81 2.27 6.08 3.26
N TRP A 82 2.20 6.49 4.52
CA TRP A 82 2.93 5.81 5.58
C TRP A 82 2.50 4.33 5.70
N ARG A 83 1.20 4.02 5.62
CA ARG A 83 0.72 2.62 5.67
C ARG A 83 1.27 1.78 4.53
N PHE A 84 1.38 2.30 3.31
CA PHE A 84 2.01 1.60 2.18
C PHE A 84 3.45 1.20 2.51
N SER A 85 4.24 2.13 3.03
CA SER A 85 5.63 1.85 3.40
C SER A 85 5.74 0.88 4.57
N ARG A 86 4.81 0.94 5.53
CA ARG A 86 4.77 0.00 6.64
C ARG A 86 4.51 -1.44 6.17
N TYR A 87 3.55 -1.64 5.26
CA TYR A 87 3.32 -2.95 4.66
C TYR A 87 4.50 -3.41 3.79
N SER A 88 5.17 -2.50 3.11
CA SER A 88 6.40 -2.81 2.37
C SER A 88 7.52 -3.30 3.31
N TYR A 89 7.62 -2.69 4.50
CA TYR A 89 8.53 -3.18 5.53
C TYR A 89 8.12 -4.57 6.04
N ASP A 90 6.84 -4.81 6.28
CA ASP A 90 6.35 -6.12 6.73
C ASP A 90 6.61 -7.22 5.68
N ILE A 91 6.57 -6.88 4.37
CA ILE A 91 6.97 -7.79 3.28
C ILE A 91 8.44 -8.18 3.41
N ILE A 92 9.36 -7.21 3.47
CA ILE A 92 10.80 -7.52 3.52
C ILE A 92 11.19 -8.20 4.83
N ASP A 93 10.57 -7.85 5.94
CA ASP A 93 10.76 -8.50 7.24
C ASP A 93 10.33 -9.98 7.19
N THR A 94 9.20 -10.28 6.54
CA THR A 94 8.73 -11.65 6.29
C THR A 94 9.75 -12.45 5.47
N ILE A 95 10.34 -11.84 4.44
CA ILE A 95 11.36 -12.48 3.59
C ILE A 95 12.60 -12.82 4.41
N GLU A 96 13.07 -11.92 5.25
CA GLU A 96 14.24 -12.16 6.10
C GLU A 96 13.98 -13.25 7.15
N ILE A 97 12.84 -13.21 7.83
CA ILE A 97 12.50 -14.18 8.89
C ILE A 97 12.29 -15.58 8.32
N LEU A 98 11.53 -15.72 7.26
CA LEU A 98 11.15 -17.03 6.72
C LEU A 98 12.15 -17.57 5.70
N ASN A 99 12.92 -16.68 5.06
CA ASN A 99 13.89 -16.99 4.01
C ASN A 99 13.36 -18.06 3.01
N PRO A 100 12.30 -17.73 2.24
CA PRO A 100 11.60 -18.69 1.39
C PRO A 100 12.47 -19.28 0.27
N VAL A 101 13.60 -18.63 -0.05
CA VAL A 101 14.48 -18.97 -1.17
C VAL A 101 15.53 -20.03 -0.80
N LEU A 102 15.74 -20.32 0.49
CA LEU A 102 16.78 -21.27 0.93
C LEU A 102 16.66 -22.67 0.31
N ASN A 103 15.48 -23.09 -0.13
CA ASN A 103 15.24 -24.42 -0.67
C ASN A 103 15.06 -24.46 -2.21
N GLY A 104 15.31 -23.38 -2.92
CA GLY A 104 15.39 -23.34 -4.40
C GLY A 104 14.07 -23.38 -5.18
N ASP A 105 13.01 -23.95 -4.63
CA ASP A 105 11.77 -24.29 -5.37
C ASP A 105 10.53 -23.53 -4.92
N CYS A 106 10.68 -22.27 -4.48
CA CYS A 106 9.51 -21.45 -4.11
C CYS A 106 8.81 -20.91 -5.38
N ASP A 107 7.55 -21.30 -5.58
CA ASP A 107 6.72 -20.72 -6.63
C ASP A 107 6.37 -19.26 -6.27
N LYS A 108 6.97 -18.34 -7.02
CA LYS A 108 6.79 -16.89 -6.86
C LYS A 108 5.67 -16.32 -7.75
N THR A 109 5.06 -17.15 -8.59
CA THR A 109 4.05 -16.72 -9.58
C THR A 109 2.87 -15.97 -8.93
N PRO A 110 2.28 -16.46 -7.82
CA PRO A 110 1.15 -15.76 -7.19
C PRO A 110 1.51 -14.36 -6.69
N VAL A 111 2.69 -14.21 -6.08
CA VAL A 111 3.18 -12.91 -5.62
C VAL A 111 3.48 -11.98 -6.79
N MET A 112 4.03 -12.51 -7.88
CA MET A 112 4.31 -11.73 -9.09
C MET A 112 3.02 -11.19 -9.71
N GLU A 113 2.01 -12.03 -9.89
CA GLU A 113 0.72 -11.65 -10.47
C GLU A 113 0.03 -10.55 -9.66
N ILE A 114 -0.10 -10.75 -8.35
CA ILE A 114 -0.79 -9.79 -7.47
C ILE A 114 0.03 -8.51 -7.32
N SER A 115 1.36 -8.58 -7.20
CA SER A 115 2.20 -7.39 -7.08
C SER A 115 2.12 -6.49 -8.31
N TYR A 116 1.99 -7.06 -9.51
CA TYR A 116 1.77 -6.29 -10.73
C TYR A 116 0.47 -5.49 -10.68
N ILE A 117 -0.63 -6.11 -10.22
CA ILE A 117 -1.93 -5.43 -10.11
C ILE A 117 -1.86 -4.35 -9.03
N VAL A 118 -1.30 -4.66 -7.86
CA VAL A 118 -1.20 -3.71 -6.73
C VAL A 118 -0.38 -2.48 -7.10
N ARG A 119 0.72 -2.62 -7.82
CA ARG A 119 1.50 -1.48 -8.33
C ARG A 119 0.65 -0.59 -9.24
N ASN A 120 -0.09 -1.17 -10.17
CA ASN A 120 -1.00 -0.40 -11.04
C ASN A 120 -2.11 0.30 -10.23
N VAL A 121 -2.61 -0.31 -9.15
CA VAL A 121 -3.60 0.32 -8.25
C VAL A 121 -2.98 1.51 -7.52
N MET A 122 -1.74 1.38 -7.02
CA MET A 122 -1.01 2.49 -6.40
C MET A 122 -0.77 3.62 -7.40
N ASP A 123 -0.24 3.33 -8.58
CA ASP A 123 0.02 4.31 -9.65
C ASP A 123 -1.26 5.09 -10.01
N LEU A 124 -2.38 4.38 -10.18
CA LEU A 124 -3.67 4.99 -10.49
C LEU A 124 -4.20 5.85 -9.34
N SER A 125 -4.05 5.41 -8.09
CA SER A 125 -4.48 6.17 -6.93
C SER A 125 -3.67 7.46 -6.77
N LEU A 126 -2.36 7.43 -7.03
CA LEU A 126 -1.50 8.61 -7.04
C LEU A 126 -1.84 9.55 -8.22
N LEU A 127 -2.15 8.99 -9.39
CA LEU A 127 -2.61 9.77 -10.54
C LEU A 127 -3.94 10.49 -10.25
N SER A 128 -4.88 9.80 -9.59
CA SER A 128 -6.15 10.40 -9.10
C SER A 128 -5.89 11.60 -8.19
N LEU A 129 -4.94 11.48 -7.25
CA LEU A 129 -4.55 12.57 -6.36
C LEU A 129 -3.94 13.75 -7.12
N ARG A 130 -2.99 13.49 -8.02
CA ARG A 130 -2.31 14.53 -8.83
C ARG A 130 -3.29 15.33 -9.68
N ASN A 131 -4.23 14.67 -10.32
CA ASN A 131 -5.18 15.27 -11.24
C ASN A 131 -6.47 15.71 -10.56
N LYS A 132 -6.69 15.36 -9.28
CA LYS A 132 -7.96 15.52 -8.56
C LYS A 132 -9.12 14.89 -9.33
N ASP A 133 -8.90 13.70 -9.83
CA ASP A 133 -9.81 12.96 -10.69
C ASP A 133 -10.49 11.84 -9.90
N GLU A 134 -11.74 12.11 -9.48
CA GLU A 134 -12.57 11.12 -8.77
C GLU A 134 -13.13 10.02 -9.67
N THR A 135 -13.08 10.19 -11.00
CA THR A 135 -13.63 9.18 -11.93
C THR A 135 -12.82 7.88 -11.93
N ILE A 136 -11.58 7.92 -11.45
CA ILE A 136 -10.68 6.76 -11.32
C ILE A 136 -11.12 5.82 -10.17
N VAL A 137 -11.91 6.29 -9.22
CA VAL A 137 -12.25 5.52 -7.98
C VAL A 137 -12.93 4.19 -8.29
N GLU A 138 -13.87 4.16 -9.23
CA GLU A 138 -14.56 2.92 -9.61
C GLU A 138 -13.57 1.88 -10.14
N LYS A 139 -12.61 2.31 -10.96
CA LYS A 139 -11.54 1.47 -11.48
C LYS A 139 -10.64 0.90 -10.38
N LEU A 140 -10.33 1.69 -9.36
CA LEU A 140 -9.55 1.22 -8.21
C LEU A 140 -10.27 0.06 -7.51
N TYR A 141 -11.57 0.19 -7.24
CA TYR A 141 -12.37 -0.88 -6.62
C TYR A 141 -12.50 -2.15 -7.47
N GLU A 142 -12.59 -2.02 -8.80
CA GLU A 142 -12.58 -3.18 -9.70
C GLU A 142 -11.27 -3.96 -9.60
N MET A 143 -10.15 -3.23 -9.61
CA MET A 143 -8.83 -3.85 -9.51
C MET A 143 -8.58 -4.46 -8.13
N ASP A 144 -9.00 -3.80 -7.07
CA ASP A 144 -8.96 -4.29 -5.70
C ASP A 144 -9.77 -5.59 -5.53
N SER A 145 -10.97 -5.64 -6.08
CA SER A 145 -11.79 -6.85 -6.11
C SER A 145 -11.08 -8.03 -6.80
N THR A 146 -10.23 -7.74 -7.80
CA THR A 146 -9.40 -8.74 -8.47
C THR A 146 -8.28 -9.24 -7.56
N VAL A 147 -7.59 -8.33 -6.86
CA VAL A 147 -6.56 -8.65 -5.85
C VAL A 147 -7.14 -9.56 -4.77
N ASP A 148 -8.29 -9.20 -4.23
CA ASP A 148 -9.03 -9.95 -3.23
C ASP A 148 -9.38 -11.38 -3.70
N ALA A 149 -9.88 -11.51 -4.92
CA ALA A 149 -10.26 -12.80 -5.49
C ALA A 149 -9.03 -13.71 -5.66
N LEU A 150 -7.92 -13.18 -6.16
CA LEU A 150 -6.66 -13.91 -6.35
C LEU A 150 -6.06 -14.33 -5.01
N TYR A 151 -6.02 -13.43 -4.01
CA TYR A 151 -5.55 -13.75 -2.67
C TYR A 151 -6.38 -14.90 -2.04
N ARG A 152 -7.70 -14.79 -2.08
CA ARG A 152 -8.60 -15.83 -1.53
C ARG A 152 -8.47 -17.15 -2.28
N LYS A 153 -8.25 -17.11 -3.59
CA LYS A 153 -7.98 -18.30 -4.39
C LYS A 153 -6.70 -18.98 -3.93
N TYR A 154 -5.59 -18.23 -3.89
CA TYR A 154 -4.30 -18.77 -3.46
C TYR A 154 -4.37 -19.39 -2.05
N LEU A 155 -5.04 -18.71 -1.12
CA LEU A 155 -5.23 -19.20 0.24
C LEU A 155 -5.97 -20.54 0.28
N ARG A 156 -7.09 -20.67 -0.49
CA ARG A 156 -7.85 -21.93 -0.59
C ARG A 156 -7.02 -23.05 -1.23
N ASP A 157 -6.33 -22.74 -2.31
CA ASP A 157 -5.53 -23.73 -3.05
C ASP A 157 -4.41 -24.25 -2.15
N THR A 158 -3.75 -23.37 -1.40
CA THR A 158 -2.69 -23.75 -0.45
C THR A 158 -3.21 -24.63 0.71
N ILE A 159 -4.38 -24.29 1.29
CA ILE A 159 -4.96 -25.08 2.40
C ILE A 159 -5.43 -26.45 1.93
N ASN A 160 -5.91 -26.56 0.70
CA ASN A 160 -6.43 -27.81 0.13
C ASN A 160 -5.33 -28.71 -0.47
N THR A 161 -4.07 -28.35 -0.33
CA THR A 161 -2.97 -29.23 -0.75
C THR A 161 -2.93 -30.46 0.13
N GLU A 162 -3.32 -31.62 -0.43
CA GLU A 162 -3.46 -32.89 0.29
C GLU A 162 -2.11 -33.56 0.59
N ASP A 163 -1.06 -33.21 -0.15
CA ASP A 163 0.26 -33.82 -0.03
C ASP A 163 1.03 -33.22 1.16
N ARG A 164 1.12 -34.00 2.24
CA ARG A 164 1.83 -33.60 3.47
C ARG A 164 3.33 -33.47 3.28
N ASP A 165 3.91 -34.21 2.35
CA ASP A 165 5.35 -34.16 2.08
C ASP A 165 5.71 -32.86 1.35
N ILE A 166 4.88 -32.43 0.40
CA ILE A 166 4.99 -31.13 -0.26
C ILE A 166 4.87 -30.01 0.77
N TRP A 167 3.90 -30.08 1.70
CA TRP A 167 3.75 -29.10 2.78
C TRP A 167 5.00 -29.00 3.66
N SER A 168 5.59 -30.14 4.02
CA SER A 168 6.77 -30.15 4.89
C SER A 168 7.99 -29.51 4.22
N ILE A 169 8.16 -29.70 2.92
CA ILE A 169 9.29 -29.16 2.13
C ILE A 169 9.11 -27.68 1.82
N HIS A 170 7.89 -27.27 1.45
CA HIS A 170 7.61 -25.91 0.95
C HIS A 170 6.88 -25.00 1.94
N SER A 171 6.71 -25.40 3.20
CA SER A 171 5.94 -24.66 4.20
C SER A 171 6.38 -23.20 4.35
N ARG A 172 7.70 -22.94 4.34
CA ARG A 172 8.22 -21.55 4.42
C ARG A 172 7.81 -20.72 3.21
N CYS A 173 7.85 -21.31 2.00
CA CYS A 173 7.40 -20.64 0.78
C CYS A 173 5.91 -20.30 0.85
N TYR A 174 5.07 -21.27 1.21
CA TYR A 174 3.63 -21.06 1.32
C TYR A 174 3.27 -19.99 2.35
N ILE A 175 3.88 -20.06 3.55
CA ILE A 175 3.65 -19.07 4.60
C ILE A 175 4.13 -17.69 4.17
N SER A 176 5.31 -17.59 3.56
CA SER A 176 5.83 -16.32 3.04
C SER A 176 4.91 -15.72 2.00
N ASN A 177 4.48 -16.52 1.02
CA ASN A 177 3.57 -16.06 -0.03
C ASN A 177 2.25 -15.58 0.56
N ILE A 178 1.63 -16.32 1.49
CA ILE A 178 0.38 -15.93 2.14
C ILE A 178 0.52 -14.59 2.84
N LEU A 179 1.61 -14.39 3.60
CA LEU A 179 1.85 -13.13 4.33
C LEU A 179 2.12 -11.97 3.37
N ILE A 180 2.99 -12.17 2.36
CA ILE A 180 3.30 -11.14 1.36
C ILE A 180 2.03 -10.75 0.60
N LEU A 181 1.23 -11.73 0.16
CA LEU A 181 -0.02 -11.50 -0.54
C LEU A 181 -1.02 -10.73 0.34
N LYS A 182 -1.05 -11.03 1.66
CA LYS A 182 -1.89 -10.28 2.60
C LYS A 182 -1.46 -8.83 2.74
N TYR A 183 -0.17 -8.53 2.77
CA TYR A 183 0.31 -7.15 2.80
C TYR A 183 0.05 -6.41 1.48
N LEU A 184 0.17 -7.10 0.34
CA LEU A 184 -0.19 -6.53 -0.97
C LEU A 184 -1.68 -6.20 -1.06
N GLU A 185 -2.56 -7.08 -0.56
CA GLU A 185 -4.00 -6.80 -0.47
C GLU A 185 -4.28 -5.58 0.42
N ARG A 186 -3.58 -5.44 1.56
CA ARG A 186 -3.69 -4.25 2.40
C ARG A 186 -3.25 -2.96 1.71
N ILE A 187 -2.23 -3.01 0.86
CA ILE A 187 -1.82 -1.87 0.04
C ILE A 187 -2.94 -1.51 -0.94
N SER A 188 -3.54 -2.49 -1.61
CA SER A 188 -4.66 -2.28 -2.53
C SER A 188 -5.87 -1.65 -1.84
N ASP A 189 -6.29 -2.18 -0.68
CA ASP A 189 -7.33 -1.60 0.18
C ASP A 189 -7.09 -0.10 0.45
N HIS A 190 -5.86 0.24 0.84
CA HIS A 190 -5.50 1.63 1.17
C HIS A 190 -5.43 2.52 -0.07
N ALA A 191 -5.12 1.98 -1.24
CA ALA A 191 -5.16 2.73 -2.49
C ALA A 191 -6.59 3.08 -2.91
N CYS A 192 -7.56 2.19 -2.67
CA CYS A 192 -8.99 2.52 -2.80
C CYS A 192 -9.39 3.62 -1.81
N TYR A 193 -8.89 3.56 -0.58
CA TYR A 193 -9.13 4.58 0.42
C TYR A 193 -8.54 5.95 0.04
N LEU A 194 -7.37 5.96 -0.63
CA LEU A 194 -6.81 7.18 -1.23
C LEU A 194 -7.77 7.77 -2.28
N GLY A 195 -8.34 6.93 -3.16
CA GLY A 195 -9.36 7.33 -4.12
C GLY A 195 -10.57 7.97 -3.45
N ASP A 196 -11.07 7.38 -2.37
CA ASP A 196 -12.17 7.95 -1.57
C ASP A 196 -11.82 9.33 -0.98
N CYS A 197 -10.59 9.51 -0.51
CA CYS A 197 -10.10 10.81 -0.04
C CYS A 197 -10.10 11.85 -1.17
N VAL A 198 -9.68 11.47 -2.38
CA VAL A 198 -9.72 12.34 -3.56
C VAL A 198 -11.17 12.69 -3.95
N SER A 199 -12.05 11.69 -3.97
CA SER A 199 -13.48 11.94 -4.24
C SER A 199 -14.09 12.90 -3.22
N TYR A 200 -13.76 12.73 -1.94
CA TYR A 200 -14.17 13.65 -0.89
C TYR A 200 -13.62 15.08 -1.09
N LEU A 201 -12.37 15.21 -1.51
CA LEU A 201 -11.76 16.50 -1.82
C LEU A 201 -12.52 17.24 -2.93
N VAL A 202 -12.91 16.54 -3.99
CA VAL A 202 -13.56 17.11 -5.18
C VAL A 202 -15.03 17.39 -4.92
N THR A 203 -15.76 16.40 -4.41
CA THR A 203 -17.23 16.44 -4.33
C THR A 203 -17.75 16.93 -2.97
N GLY A 204 -16.96 16.81 -1.91
CA GLY A 204 -17.38 17.03 -0.53
C GLY A 204 -18.28 15.93 0.06
N ARG A 205 -18.46 14.82 -0.66
CA ARG A 205 -19.25 13.67 -0.20
C ARG A 205 -18.32 12.57 0.26
N SER A 206 -18.58 12.04 1.46
CA SER A 206 -17.87 10.83 1.90
C SER A 206 -18.39 9.63 1.12
N SER A 207 -17.46 8.83 0.57
CA SER A 207 -17.81 7.54 0.03
C SER A 207 -18.26 6.61 1.18
N PRO A 208 -19.29 5.77 1.00
CA PRO A 208 -19.60 4.75 2.01
C PRO A 208 -18.41 3.78 2.08
N ARG A 209 -17.74 3.78 3.23
CA ARG A 209 -16.69 2.79 3.53
C ARG A 209 -17.32 1.39 3.47
N ARG A 210 -16.71 0.49 2.69
CA ARG A 210 -17.07 -0.93 2.68
C ARG A 210 -16.49 -1.64 3.88
#